data_7754f972fe81c3aef02707a7d230a7aa
#
_entry.id   7754f972fe81c3aef02707a7d230a7aa
#
_cell.length_a   1.000
_cell.length_b   1.000
_cell.length_c   1.000
_cell.angle_alpha   90.00
_cell.angle_beta   90.00
_cell.angle_gamma   90.00
#
_symmetry.space_group_name_H-M   'P 1'
#
loop_
_entity.id
_entity.type
_entity.pdbx_description
1 polymer ?
#
loop_
_entity_poly.entity_id
_entity_poly.type
_entity_poly.pdbx_seq_one_letter_code
_entity_poly.pdbx_strand_id
1 'polypeptide(L)'
;MSQILIIWRDPVLRMIGAATMLFGVFAASFEPYKSLLGISVFGLSDAAYAVVLVASLAISVAAAIWVGIITDQRPSRKPMALLAGLGTVTGTGLGWIGDSQLAFVIAHVVLLPISATILGQLFAITRLYTADWPTAERDGVTSVIRALFAVPFVVVLPAWGIIFDWGVPLTALYPALFAVSLWFITLIWLRWPDDADAPWIEQKSGLGFLASVKELLAGRIVWPIFWMGAIHSGSTLMGVILALVFTQTDGRTTGDVGIFFGLFVALEIVVMLCVGMLAQRFRRLHIIAAGGVFYAIFMALLPVLAPYNTVWLLILPIAIGGGLLYGLSISYLQDLLGARAGAGSSLVALQRLVSEGLAAVIFAVGAAISGYTLAAFMGAAMIILGTIMLLYLDRAQRS
;
A
#
# COMPACT_ATOMS: atom_id res chain seq x y z
N MET A 1 13.43 -13.35 -24.24
CA MET A 1 11.95 -13.43 -24.16
C MET A 1 11.45 -12.30 -23.29
N SER A 2 10.32 -11.64 -23.58
CA SER A 2 9.80 -10.61 -22.66
C SER A 2 9.38 -11.29 -21.34
N GLN A 3 9.64 -10.66 -20.20
CA GLN A 3 9.31 -11.19 -18.86
C GLN A 3 7.81 -11.50 -18.73
N ILE A 4 6.97 -10.72 -19.41
CA ILE A 4 5.53 -10.95 -19.49
C ILE A 4 5.22 -12.32 -20.12
N LEU A 5 5.92 -12.69 -21.19
CA LEU A 5 5.71 -13.97 -21.86
C LEU A 5 6.15 -15.17 -21.00
N ILE A 6 7.20 -14.99 -20.19
CA ILE A 6 7.64 -15.98 -19.21
C ILE A 6 6.53 -16.24 -18.20
N ILE A 7 6.00 -15.17 -17.57
CA ILE A 7 4.91 -15.28 -16.58
C ILE A 7 3.67 -15.95 -17.19
N TRP A 8 3.32 -15.61 -18.44
CA TRP A 8 2.14 -16.16 -19.07
C TRP A 8 2.26 -17.67 -19.40
N ARG A 9 3.46 -18.14 -19.72
CA ARG A 9 3.72 -19.54 -20.08
C ARG A 9 3.91 -20.45 -18.87
N ASP A 10 4.49 -19.92 -17.79
CA ASP A 10 4.74 -20.68 -16.59
C ASP A 10 3.47 -20.76 -15.72
N PRO A 11 2.98 -21.95 -15.37
CA PRO A 11 1.72 -22.10 -14.62
C PRO A 11 1.77 -21.52 -13.20
N VAL A 12 2.93 -21.58 -12.53
CA VAL A 12 3.10 -21.04 -11.16
C VAL A 12 3.15 -19.52 -11.21
N LEU A 13 3.98 -18.94 -12.08
CA LEU A 13 4.08 -17.49 -12.22
C LEU A 13 2.77 -16.87 -12.74
N ARG A 14 2.05 -17.57 -13.59
CA ARG A 14 0.72 -17.15 -14.08
C ARG A 14 -0.30 -17.11 -12.94
N MET A 15 -0.30 -18.10 -12.06
CA MET A 15 -1.14 -18.12 -10.87
C MET A 15 -0.77 -16.96 -9.94
N ILE A 16 0.51 -16.75 -9.65
CA ILE A 16 1.00 -15.64 -8.82
C ILE A 16 0.58 -14.29 -9.43
N GLY A 17 0.79 -14.10 -10.75
CA GLY A 17 0.43 -12.88 -11.45
C GLY A 17 -1.07 -12.61 -11.43
N ALA A 18 -1.90 -13.63 -11.67
CA ALA A 18 -3.36 -13.51 -11.61
C ALA A 18 -3.85 -13.20 -10.19
N ALA A 19 -3.31 -13.88 -9.17
CA ALA A 19 -3.65 -13.61 -7.77
C ALA A 19 -3.24 -12.18 -7.36
N THR A 20 -2.06 -11.72 -7.77
CA THR A 20 -1.59 -10.36 -7.53
C THR A 20 -2.49 -9.31 -8.19
N MET A 21 -2.91 -9.56 -9.44
CA MET A 21 -3.81 -8.67 -10.17
C MET A 21 -5.20 -8.61 -9.53
N LEU A 22 -5.78 -9.76 -9.13
CA LEU A 22 -7.07 -9.80 -8.44
C LEU A 22 -7.02 -9.07 -7.10
N PHE A 23 -5.94 -9.23 -6.34
CA PHE A 23 -5.76 -8.47 -5.11
C PHE A 23 -5.52 -6.98 -5.38
N GLY A 24 -4.88 -6.63 -6.49
CA GLY A 24 -4.78 -5.26 -6.98
C GLY A 24 -6.15 -4.64 -7.29
N VAL A 25 -7.06 -5.39 -7.96
CA VAL A 25 -8.46 -4.96 -8.18
C VAL A 25 -9.17 -4.69 -6.85
N PHE A 26 -8.99 -5.58 -5.89
CA PHE A 26 -9.54 -5.43 -4.55
C PHE A 26 -9.02 -4.15 -3.85
N ALA A 27 -7.71 -3.96 -3.82
CA ALA A 27 -7.08 -2.80 -3.19
C ALA A 27 -7.48 -1.49 -3.90
N ALA A 28 -7.40 -1.44 -5.23
CA ALA A 28 -7.78 -0.28 -6.03
C ALA A 28 -9.24 0.13 -5.80
N SER A 29 -10.14 -0.82 -5.61
CA SER A 29 -11.55 -0.52 -5.40
C SER A 29 -11.83 0.04 -4.01
N PHE A 30 -11.16 -0.43 -2.94
CA PHE A 30 -11.44 0.01 -1.57
C PHE A 30 -10.64 1.23 -1.14
N GLU A 31 -9.34 1.30 -1.46
CA GLU A 31 -8.43 2.29 -0.85
C GLU A 31 -8.93 3.74 -0.95
N PRO A 32 -9.39 4.24 -2.11
CA PRO A 32 -9.83 5.63 -2.22
C PRO A 32 -11.19 5.91 -1.58
N TYR A 33 -12.04 4.89 -1.45
CA TYR A 33 -13.43 5.07 -1.02
C TYR A 33 -13.70 4.59 0.41
N LYS A 34 -12.72 3.98 1.06
CA LYS A 34 -12.87 3.40 2.40
C LYS A 34 -13.28 4.44 3.45
N SER A 35 -12.71 5.65 3.41
CA SER A 35 -13.09 6.74 4.30
C SER A 35 -14.51 7.23 4.05
N LEU A 36 -14.92 7.36 2.78
CA LEU A 36 -16.29 7.72 2.43
C LEU A 36 -17.30 6.66 2.86
N LEU A 37 -16.98 5.37 2.66
CA LEU A 37 -17.82 4.28 3.15
C LEU A 37 -18.00 4.40 4.68
N GLY A 38 -16.92 4.52 5.43
CA GLY A 38 -16.97 4.58 6.89
C GLY A 38 -17.73 5.80 7.41
N ILE A 39 -17.40 6.98 6.91
CA ILE A 39 -17.90 8.25 7.45
C ILE A 39 -19.25 8.61 6.81
N SER A 40 -19.33 8.67 5.48
CA SER A 40 -20.51 9.21 4.79
C SER A 40 -21.62 8.18 4.61
N VAL A 41 -21.30 6.87 4.44
CA VAL A 41 -22.30 5.83 4.22
C VAL A 41 -22.70 5.19 5.54
N PHE A 42 -21.73 4.70 6.32
CA PHE A 42 -22.02 4.02 7.59
C PHE A 42 -22.09 4.96 8.81
N GLY A 43 -21.88 6.28 8.63
CA GLY A 43 -22.12 7.30 9.65
C GLY A 43 -21.14 7.28 10.82
N LEU A 44 -19.91 6.77 10.62
CA LEU A 44 -18.87 6.87 11.64
C LEU A 44 -18.45 8.34 11.80
N SER A 45 -18.21 8.76 13.04
CA SER A 45 -17.51 10.04 13.26
C SER A 45 -16.05 9.93 12.79
N ASP A 46 -15.42 11.07 12.49
CA ASP A 46 -14.00 11.12 12.13
C ASP A 46 -13.11 10.48 13.20
N ALA A 47 -13.42 10.71 14.48
CA ALA A 47 -12.71 10.10 15.60
C ALA A 47 -12.89 8.57 15.62
N ALA A 48 -14.10 8.05 15.39
CA ALA A 48 -14.34 6.62 15.30
C ALA A 48 -13.62 6.01 14.09
N TYR A 49 -13.61 6.69 12.95
CA TYR A 49 -12.87 6.24 11.78
C TYR A 49 -11.36 6.23 12.00
N ALA A 50 -10.80 7.21 12.72
CA ALA A 50 -9.39 7.21 13.11
C ALA A 50 -9.04 5.99 13.98
N VAL A 51 -9.94 5.59 14.89
CA VAL A 51 -9.78 4.34 15.68
C VAL A 51 -9.81 3.12 14.77
N VAL A 52 -10.70 3.09 13.77
CA VAL A 52 -10.73 2.01 12.75
C VAL A 52 -9.39 1.90 12.03
N LEU A 53 -8.78 3.02 11.62
CA LEU A 53 -7.47 3.04 10.96
C LEU A 53 -6.38 2.42 11.85
N VAL A 54 -6.28 2.87 13.11
CA VAL A 54 -5.26 2.38 14.06
C VAL A 54 -5.48 0.91 14.40
N ALA A 55 -6.71 0.50 14.65
CA ALA A 55 -7.05 -0.88 14.98
C ALA A 55 -6.81 -1.83 13.79
N SER A 56 -7.19 -1.41 12.58
CA SER A 56 -6.90 -2.13 11.33
C SER A 56 -5.40 -2.34 11.12
N LEU A 57 -4.60 -1.28 11.35
CA LEU A 57 -3.14 -1.37 11.30
C LEU A 57 -2.59 -2.37 12.31
N ALA A 58 -3.05 -2.32 13.57
CA ALA A 58 -2.60 -3.23 14.61
C ALA A 58 -2.91 -4.71 14.25
N ILE A 59 -4.10 -4.98 13.74
CA ILE A 59 -4.50 -6.33 13.29
C ILE A 59 -3.67 -6.76 12.05
N SER A 60 -3.45 -5.86 11.09
CA SER A 60 -2.63 -6.15 9.90
C SER A 60 -1.20 -6.53 10.26
N VAL A 61 -0.58 -5.77 11.18
CA VAL A 61 0.78 -6.04 11.67
C VAL A 61 0.83 -7.35 12.46
N ALA A 62 -0.12 -7.59 13.38
CA ALA A 62 -0.20 -8.82 14.14
C ALA A 62 -0.38 -10.04 13.22
N ALA A 63 -1.26 -9.94 12.22
CA ALA A 63 -1.48 -11.00 11.23
C ALA A 63 -0.22 -11.25 10.39
N ALA A 64 0.47 -10.20 9.93
CA ALA A 64 1.70 -10.34 9.15
C ALA A 64 2.82 -11.02 9.95
N ILE A 65 3.01 -10.65 11.23
CA ILE A 65 3.97 -11.29 12.12
C ILE A 65 3.61 -12.76 12.37
N TRP A 66 2.34 -13.03 12.66
CA TRP A 66 1.87 -14.39 12.94
C TRP A 66 2.02 -15.30 11.71
N VAL A 67 1.63 -14.83 10.52
CA VAL A 67 1.81 -15.55 9.25
C VAL A 67 3.30 -15.77 8.97
N GLY A 68 4.15 -14.75 9.20
CA GLY A 68 5.61 -14.86 9.04
C GLY A 68 6.19 -15.98 9.92
N ILE A 69 5.85 -16.00 11.22
CA ILE A 69 6.33 -17.03 12.15
C ILE A 69 5.89 -18.43 11.72
N ILE A 70 4.63 -18.60 11.30
CA ILE A 70 4.13 -19.92 10.88
C ILE A 70 4.83 -20.38 9.62
N THR A 71 5.01 -19.51 8.63
CA THR A 71 5.66 -19.88 7.37
C THR A 71 7.16 -20.14 7.53
N ASP A 72 7.83 -19.51 8.50
CA ASP A 72 9.23 -19.81 8.83
C ASP A 72 9.40 -21.16 9.52
N GLN A 73 8.39 -21.57 10.31
CA GLN A 73 8.44 -22.85 11.05
C GLN A 73 7.93 -24.04 10.22
N ARG A 74 6.96 -23.79 9.36
CA ARG A 74 6.33 -24.79 8.52
C ARG A 74 6.34 -24.30 7.08
N PRO A 75 6.97 -25.02 6.14
CA PRO A 75 7.02 -24.61 4.73
C PRO A 75 5.65 -24.78 4.03
N SER A 76 4.57 -24.36 4.69
CA SER A 76 3.20 -24.51 4.26
C SER A 76 2.58 -23.13 4.05
N ARG A 77 2.60 -22.65 2.81
CA ARG A 77 2.11 -21.31 2.44
C ARG A 77 0.66 -21.31 1.94
N LYS A 78 0.19 -22.42 1.35
CA LYS A 78 -1.18 -22.53 0.81
C LYS A 78 -2.26 -22.26 1.86
N PRO A 79 -2.21 -22.83 3.10
CA PRO A 79 -3.19 -22.52 4.13
C PRO A 79 -3.21 -21.05 4.54
N MET A 80 -2.05 -20.37 4.58
CA MET A 80 -1.96 -18.94 4.90
C MET A 80 -2.54 -18.08 3.77
N ALA A 81 -2.30 -18.46 2.52
CA ALA A 81 -2.91 -17.80 1.37
C ALA A 81 -4.44 -17.99 1.34
N LEU A 82 -4.94 -19.19 1.68
CA LEU A 82 -6.38 -19.46 1.81
C LEU A 82 -6.99 -18.67 2.98
N LEU A 83 -6.30 -18.53 4.12
CA LEU A 83 -6.76 -17.69 5.22
C LEU A 83 -6.91 -16.23 4.80
N ALA A 84 -5.95 -15.71 4.06
CA ALA A 84 -6.04 -14.35 3.50
C ALA A 84 -7.23 -14.22 2.53
N GLY A 85 -7.45 -15.22 1.67
CA GLY A 85 -8.61 -15.32 0.78
C GLY A 85 -9.94 -15.37 1.53
N LEU A 86 -10.01 -16.15 2.61
CA LEU A 86 -11.19 -16.17 3.49
C LEU A 86 -11.45 -14.79 4.12
N GLY A 87 -10.40 -14.08 4.52
CA GLY A 87 -10.51 -12.71 5.02
C GLY A 87 -11.17 -11.77 4.00
N THR A 88 -10.79 -11.87 2.70
CA THR A 88 -11.44 -11.06 1.65
C THR A 88 -12.90 -11.43 1.47
N VAL A 89 -13.23 -12.73 1.36
CA VAL A 89 -14.61 -13.21 1.16
C VAL A 89 -15.52 -12.85 2.34
N THR A 90 -15.07 -13.16 3.56
CA THR A 90 -15.88 -12.88 4.76
C THR A 90 -16.01 -11.39 5.03
N GLY A 91 -14.93 -10.61 4.83
CA GLY A 91 -14.96 -9.16 5.02
C GLY A 91 -15.88 -8.45 4.03
N THR A 92 -15.78 -8.79 2.73
CA THR A 92 -16.67 -8.21 1.71
C THR A 92 -18.11 -8.71 1.85
N GLY A 93 -18.30 -9.98 2.18
CA GLY A 93 -19.62 -10.57 2.44
C GLY A 93 -20.31 -9.91 3.63
N LEU A 94 -19.57 -9.68 4.73
CA LEU A 94 -20.12 -9.00 5.91
C LEU A 94 -20.48 -7.55 5.61
N GLY A 95 -19.63 -6.83 4.86
CA GLY A 95 -19.93 -5.46 4.44
C GLY A 95 -21.14 -5.37 3.51
N TRP A 96 -21.38 -6.40 2.69
CA TRP A 96 -22.52 -6.45 1.78
C TRP A 96 -23.84 -6.76 2.50
N ILE A 97 -23.85 -7.78 3.39
CA ILE A 97 -25.09 -8.28 4.00
C ILE A 97 -25.41 -7.53 5.30
N GLY A 98 -24.37 -7.08 6.01
CA GLY A 98 -24.51 -6.55 7.36
C GLY A 98 -25.12 -5.15 7.46
N ASP A 99 -25.00 -4.33 6.42
CA ASP A 99 -25.54 -2.96 6.27
C ASP A 99 -25.60 -2.15 7.58
N SER A 100 -24.50 -2.17 8.35
CA SER A 100 -24.42 -1.50 9.65
C SER A 100 -22.99 -1.03 9.96
N GLN A 101 -22.89 -0.03 10.86
CA GLN A 101 -21.59 0.43 11.38
C GLN A 101 -20.76 -0.72 11.96
N LEU A 102 -21.40 -1.62 12.72
CA LEU A 102 -20.71 -2.74 13.35
C LEU A 102 -20.17 -3.72 12.29
N ALA A 103 -20.95 -4.02 11.25
CA ALA A 103 -20.49 -4.85 10.13
C ALA A 103 -19.31 -4.22 9.40
N PHE A 104 -19.35 -2.90 9.14
CA PHE A 104 -18.24 -2.16 8.57
C PHE A 104 -16.99 -2.26 9.46
N VAL A 105 -17.12 -2.01 10.76
CA VAL A 105 -15.98 -2.04 11.70
C VAL A 105 -15.37 -3.44 11.75
N ILE A 106 -16.15 -4.50 11.92
CA ILE A 106 -15.63 -5.87 11.95
C ILE A 106 -14.94 -6.22 10.63
N ALA A 107 -15.57 -5.89 9.49
CA ALA A 107 -14.99 -6.14 8.18
C ALA A 107 -13.63 -5.43 8.02
N HIS A 108 -13.58 -4.13 8.29
CA HIS A 108 -12.40 -3.31 8.01
C HIS A 108 -11.32 -3.32 9.10
N VAL A 109 -11.66 -3.69 10.34
CA VAL A 109 -10.67 -3.80 11.43
C VAL A 109 -10.10 -5.21 11.55
N VAL A 110 -10.91 -6.25 11.32
CA VAL A 110 -10.48 -7.63 11.60
C VAL A 110 -10.29 -8.44 10.31
N LEU A 111 -11.33 -8.54 9.47
CA LEU A 111 -11.34 -9.51 8.37
C LEU A 111 -10.45 -9.09 7.20
N LEU A 112 -10.62 -7.86 6.72
CA LEU A 112 -9.89 -7.34 5.58
C LEU A 112 -8.38 -7.10 5.87
N PRO A 113 -7.95 -6.66 7.06
CA PRO A 113 -6.52 -6.56 7.38
C PRO A 113 -5.76 -7.89 7.33
N ILE A 114 -6.42 -9.01 7.66
CA ILE A 114 -5.83 -10.34 7.53
C ILE A 114 -5.51 -10.64 6.06
N SER A 115 -6.35 -10.20 5.14
CA SER A 115 -6.15 -10.42 3.70
C SER A 115 -4.88 -9.75 3.14
N ALA A 116 -4.44 -8.65 3.73
CA ALA A 116 -3.24 -7.94 3.30
C ALA A 116 -1.96 -8.79 3.40
N THR A 117 -1.96 -9.85 4.20
CA THR A 117 -0.84 -10.79 4.32
C THR A 117 -0.53 -11.52 3.01
N ILE A 118 -1.49 -11.59 2.06
CA ILE A 118 -1.32 -12.30 0.79
C ILE A 118 -0.22 -11.72 -0.08
N LEU A 119 -0.05 -10.40 -0.13
CA LEU A 119 1.01 -9.79 -0.95
C LEU A 119 2.39 -10.26 -0.52
N GLY A 120 2.63 -10.33 0.79
CA GLY A 120 3.87 -10.88 1.34
C GLY A 120 4.10 -12.33 0.90
N GLN A 121 3.05 -13.15 0.89
CA GLN A 121 3.13 -14.55 0.44
C GLN A 121 3.44 -14.64 -1.06
N LEU A 122 2.73 -13.88 -1.90
CA LEU A 122 2.93 -13.89 -3.35
C LEU A 122 4.34 -13.44 -3.75
N PHE A 123 4.87 -12.39 -3.13
CA PHE A 123 6.25 -11.95 -3.38
C PHE A 123 7.29 -12.92 -2.83
N ALA A 124 7.04 -13.54 -1.66
CA ALA A 124 7.93 -14.55 -1.12
C ALA A 124 8.02 -15.78 -2.04
N ILE A 125 6.89 -16.28 -2.55
CA ILE A 125 6.89 -17.40 -3.50
C ILE A 125 7.55 -17.02 -4.81
N THR A 126 7.28 -15.83 -5.35
CA THR A 126 7.97 -15.35 -6.55
C THR A 126 9.48 -15.45 -6.36
N ARG A 127 10.00 -14.98 -5.23
CA ARG A 127 11.42 -15.03 -4.90
C ARG A 127 11.94 -16.46 -4.75
N LEU A 128 11.21 -17.33 -4.05
CA LEU A 128 11.59 -18.72 -3.83
C LEU A 128 11.58 -19.51 -5.14
N TYR A 129 10.54 -19.36 -5.93
CA TYR A 129 10.38 -20.06 -7.21
C TYR A 129 11.46 -19.68 -8.25
N THR A 130 11.91 -18.44 -8.20
CA THR A 130 12.94 -17.92 -9.11
C THR A 130 14.33 -17.88 -8.48
N ALA A 131 14.55 -18.54 -7.33
CA ALA A 131 15.80 -18.45 -6.57
C ALA A 131 17.04 -18.85 -7.39
N ASP A 132 16.92 -19.92 -8.19
CA ASP A 132 17.99 -20.48 -9.02
C ASP A 132 18.10 -19.82 -10.41
N TRP A 133 17.26 -18.83 -10.70
CA TRP A 133 17.28 -18.17 -12.00
C TRP A 133 18.38 -17.10 -12.06
N PRO A 134 18.86 -16.74 -13.28
CA PRO A 134 19.75 -15.61 -13.44
C PRO A 134 19.16 -14.33 -12.83
N THR A 135 19.97 -13.55 -12.13
CA THR A 135 19.52 -12.36 -11.37
C THR A 135 18.67 -11.41 -12.21
N ALA A 136 19.08 -11.15 -13.47
CA ALA A 136 18.34 -10.25 -14.36
C ALA A 136 16.94 -10.77 -14.71
N GLU A 137 16.76 -12.09 -14.87
CA GLU A 137 15.46 -12.70 -15.15
C GLU A 137 14.56 -12.68 -13.93
N ARG A 138 15.11 -13.04 -12.77
CA ARG A 138 14.42 -12.98 -11.47
C ARG A 138 13.92 -11.59 -11.14
N ASP A 139 14.77 -10.58 -11.29
CA ASP A 139 14.43 -9.20 -11.00
C ASP A 139 13.39 -8.67 -11.99
N GLY A 140 13.49 -9.07 -13.26
CA GLY A 140 12.51 -8.77 -14.28
C GLY A 140 11.13 -9.36 -13.98
N VAL A 141 11.06 -10.65 -13.62
CA VAL A 141 9.79 -11.30 -13.22
C VAL A 141 9.18 -10.62 -12.00
N THR A 142 9.99 -10.35 -10.97
CA THR A 142 9.53 -9.67 -9.75
C THR A 142 8.95 -8.29 -10.06
N SER A 143 9.59 -7.55 -10.97
CA SER A 143 9.12 -6.22 -11.40
C SER A 143 7.78 -6.30 -12.12
N VAL A 144 7.59 -7.29 -13.00
CA VAL A 144 6.32 -7.48 -13.70
C VAL A 144 5.21 -7.90 -12.72
N ILE A 145 5.48 -8.80 -11.77
CA ILE A 145 4.50 -9.18 -10.73
C ILE A 145 4.06 -7.94 -9.91
N ARG A 146 5.00 -7.05 -9.55
CA ARG A 146 4.67 -5.78 -8.89
C ARG A 146 3.80 -4.87 -9.77
N ALA A 147 4.13 -4.77 -11.05
CA ALA A 147 3.35 -3.98 -12.00
C ALA A 147 1.91 -4.52 -12.15
N LEU A 148 1.72 -5.85 -12.12
CA LEU A 148 0.38 -6.46 -12.16
C LEU A 148 -0.49 -6.06 -10.94
N PHE A 149 0.10 -5.74 -9.78
CA PHE A 149 -0.63 -5.16 -8.66
C PHE A 149 -1.07 -3.71 -8.93
N ALA A 150 -0.24 -2.92 -9.62
CA ALA A 150 -0.51 -1.49 -9.86
C ALA A 150 -1.47 -1.25 -11.06
N VAL A 151 -1.49 -2.13 -12.06
CA VAL A 151 -2.36 -1.98 -13.25
C VAL A 151 -3.82 -1.72 -12.91
N PRO A 152 -4.46 -2.45 -11.96
CA PRO A 152 -5.84 -2.19 -11.57
C PRO A 152 -6.12 -0.77 -11.10
N PHE A 153 -5.16 -0.11 -10.46
CA PHE A 153 -5.34 1.28 -10.00
C PHE A 153 -5.54 2.25 -11.17
N VAL A 154 -4.95 1.95 -12.32
CA VAL A 154 -5.09 2.79 -13.52
C VAL A 154 -6.42 2.56 -14.23
N VAL A 155 -6.98 1.37 -14.16
CA VAL A 155 -8.19 0.99 -14.92
C VAL A 155 -9.44 0.96 -14.05
N VAL A 156 -9.35 0.28 -12.88
CA VAL A 156 -10.50 0.01 -12.02
C VAL A 156 -10.97 1.27 -11.29
N LEU A 157 -10.05 2.13 -10.89
CA LEU A 157 -10.41 3.38 -10.19
C LEU A 157 -11.22 4.34 -11.06
N PRO A 158 -10.77 4.72 -12.27
CA PRO A 158 -11.60 5.53 -13.16
C PRO A 158 -12.92 4.86 -13.53
N ALA A 159 -12.92 3.52 -13.69
CA ALA A 159 -14.16 2.79 -13.96
C ALA A 159 -15.17 2.93 -12.81
N TRP A 160 -14.72 2.78 -11.55
CA TRP A 160 -15.58 3.05 -10.38
C TRP A 160 -16.03 4.50 -10.32
N GLY A 161 -15.16 5.45 -10.65
CA GLY A 161 -15.53 6.87 -10.74
C GLY A 161 -16.71 7.09 -11.68
N ILE A 162 -16.63 6.56 -12.89
CA ILE A 162 -17.70 6.65 -13.89
C ILE A 162 -18.98 5.95 -13.41
N ILE A 163 -18.86 4.76 -12.80
CA ILE A 163 -20.01 4.00 -12.28
C ILE A 163 -20.73 4.79 -11.18
N PHE A 164 -19.99 5.45 -10.30
CA PHE A 164 -20.59 6.27 -9.24
C PHE A 164 -21.26 7.54 -9.78
N ASP A 165 -20.71 8.16 -10.83
CA ASP A 165 -21.33 9.29 -11.49
C ASP A 165 -22.64 8.91 -12.22
N TRP A 166 -22.83 7.63 -12.56
CA TRP A 166 -24.14 7.10 -13.02
C TRP A 166 -25.15 6.88 -11.89
N GLY A 167 -24.80 7.22 -10.65
CA GLY A 167 -25.70 7.12 -9.50
C GLY A 167 -25.68 5.76 -8.80
N VAL A 168 -24.75 4.87 -9.12
CA VAL A 168 -24.58 3.61 -8.38
C VAL A 168 -24.05 3.92 -6.97
N PRO A 169 -24.63 3.35 -5.90
CA PRO A 169 -24.21 3.65 -4.54
C PRO A 169 -22.82 3.05 -4.24
N LEU A 170 -22.06 3.72 -3.36
CA LEU A 170 -20.72 3.25 -2.92
C LEU A 170 -20.74 1.82 -2.34
N THR A 171 -21.84 1.41 -1.73
CA THR A 171 -22.03 0.05 -1.18
C THR A 171 -21.94 -1.04 -2.25
N ALA A 172 -22.11 -0.71 -3.55
CA ALA A 172 -21.95 -1.64 -4.67
C ALA A 172 -20.51 -2.20 -4.75
N LEU A 173 -19.53 -1.53 -4.13
CA LEU A 173 -18.18 -2.08 -3.97
C LEU A 173 -18.19 -3.45 -3.28
N TYR A 174 -19.01 -3.65 -2.27
CA TYR A 174 -19.02 -4.91 -1.50
C TYR A 174 -19.44 -6.13 -2.33
N PRO A 175 -20.62 -6.16 -3.00
CA PRO A 175 -20.99 -7.32 -3.82
C PRO A 175 -20.04 -7.55 -4.98
N ALA A 176 -19.54 -6.49 -5.62
CA ALA A 176 -18.56 -6.62 -6.70
C ALA A 176 -17.25 -7.24 -6.19
N LEU A 177 -16.73 -6.75 -5.06
CA LEU A 177 -15.52 -7.29 -4.48
C LEU A 177 -15.70 -8.64 -3.80
N PHE A 178 -16.90 -8.98 -3.36
CA PHE A 178 -17.23 -10.33 -2.93
C PHE A 178 -17.06 -11.33 -4.10
N ALA A 179 -17.56 -10.99 -5.29
CA ALA A 179 -17.37 -11.82 -6.48
C ALA A 179 -15.89 -11.96 -6.87
N VAL A 180 -15.13 -10.87 -6.82
CA VAL A 180 -13.67 -10.87 -7.04
C VAL A 180 -12.96 -11.74 -5.99
N SER A 181 -13.38 -11.66 -4.73
CA SER A 181 -12.82 -12.44 -3.62
C SER A 181 -13.09 -13.94 -3.76
N LEU A 182 -14.29 -14.32 -4.23
CA LEU A 182 -14.62 -15.72 -4.54
C LEU A 182 -13.71 -16.24 -5.67
N TRP A 183 -13.49 -15.44 -6.71
CA TRP A 183 -12.59 -15.83 -7.77
C TRP A 183 -11.15 -15.96 -7.25
N PHE A 184 -10.70 -15.00 -6.45
CA PHE A 184 -9.37 -15.00 -5.85
C PHE A 184 -9.11 -16.25 -4.98
N ILE A 185 -10.02 -16.59 -4.05
CA ILE A 185 -9.85 -17.78 -3.21
C ILE A 185 -9.93 -19.08 -4.01
N THR A 186 -10.79 -19.14 -5.02
CA THR A 186 -10.93 -20.30 -5.91
C THR A 186 -9.65 -20.51 -6.73
N LEU A 187 -9.05 -19.41 -7.24
CA LEU A 187 -7.76 -19.47 -7.94
C LEU A 187 -6.67 -20.05 -7.04
N ILE A 188 -6.56 -19.57 -5.79
CA ILE A 188 -5.59 -20.08 -4.83
C ILE A 188 -5.87 -21.57 -4.53
N TRP A 189 -7.10 -21.91 -4.24
CA TRP A 189 -7.47 -23.28 -3.88
C TRP A 189 -7.12 -24.29 -4.99
N LEU A 190 -7.44 -23.96 -6.25
CA LEU A 190 -7.27 -24.84 -7.40
C LEU A 190 -5.87 -24.85 -8.02
N ARG A 191 -5.14 -23.73 -7.93
CA ARG A 191 -3.89 -23.54 -8.70
C ARG A 191 -2.65 -23.37 -7.85
N TRP A 192 -2.79 -23.09 -6.57
CA TRP A 192 -1.63 -23.00 -5.69
C TRP A 192 -1.05 -24.40 -5.49
N PRO A 193 0.26 -24.62 -5.76
CA PRO A 193 0.89 -25.90 -5.57
C PRO A 193 0.74 -26.40 -4.13
N ASP A 194 0.49 -27.69 -3.96
CA ASP A 194 0.49 -28.28 -2.61
C ASP A 194 1.90 -28.25 -2.03
N ASP A 195 2.01 -28.16 -0.71
CA ASP A 195 3.31 -27.99 -0.04
C ASP A 195 4.28 -29.17 -0.30
N ALA A 196 3.73 -30.38 -0.54
CA ALA A 196 4.52 -31.56 -0.88
C ALA A 196 5.10 -31.51 -2.31
N ASP A 197 4.43 -30.81 -3.22
CA ASP A 197 4.80 -30.68 -4.64
C ASP A 197 5.35 -29.29 -4.96
N ALA A 198 5.63 -28.48 -3.92
CA ALA A 198 6.12 -27.12 -4.11
C ALA A 198 7.49 -27.12 -4.78
N PRO A 199 7.64 -26.46 -5.95
CA PRO A 199 8.90 -26.43 -6.70
C PRO A 199 9.95 -25.47 -6.09
N TRP A 200 9.90 -25.23 -4.79
CA TRP A 200 10.85 -24.39 -4.05
C TRP A 200 11.21 -25.02 -2.70
N ILE A 201 12.43 -24.75 -2.26
CA ILE A 201 12.92 -25.17 -0.94
C ILE A 201 13.00 -23.94 -0.05
N GLU A 202 12.27 -23.93 1.05
CA GLU A 202 12.33 -22.86 2.04
C GLU A 202 13.44 -23.14 3.06
N GLN A 203 14.45 -22.29 3.10
CA GLN A 203 15.50 -22.36 4.11
C GLN A 203 14.99 -21.73 5.41
N LYS A 204 15.02 -22.50 6.52
CA LYS A 204 14.70 -21.96 7.85
C LYS A 204 15.67 -20.84 8.20
N SER A 205 15.16 -19.67 8.58
CA SER A 205 16.00 -18.59 9.06
C SER A 205 16.63 -18.99 10.39
N GLY A 206 17.96 -19.07 10.45
CA GLY A 206 18.70 -19.46 11.66
C GLY A 206 18.77 -18.35 12.74
N LEU A 207 18.03 -17.25 12.59
CA LEU A 207 18.10 -16.09 13.49
C LEU A 207 16.93 -16.10 14.48
N GLY A 208 17.26 -16.04 15.77
CA GLY A 208 16.26 -15.86 16.81
C GLY A 208 15.56 -14.49 16.67
N PHE A 209 14.22 -14.49 16.78
CA PHE A 209 13.35 -13.31 16.65
C PHE A 209 13.82 -12.10 17.48
N LEU A 210 14.22 -12.31 18.74
CA LEU A 210 14.70 -11.26 19.65
C LEU A 210 15.99 -10.56 19.18
N ALA A 211 16.92 -11.30 18.59
CA ALA A 211 18.16 -10.72 18.06
C ALA A 211 17.90 -9.82 16.86
N SER A 212 16.99 -10.24 15.98
CA SER A 212 16.57 -9.44 14.83
C SER A 212 15.84 -8.16 15.24
N VAL A 213 14.95 -8.24 16.23
CA VAL A 213 14.23 -7.06 16.76
C VAL A 213 15.20 -6.08 17.43
N LYS A 214 16.17 -6.56 18.23
CA LYS A 214 17.15 -5.69 18.90
C LYS A 214 18.03 -4.93 17.91
N GLU A 215 18.39 -5.54 16.80
CA GLU A 215 19.17 -4.89 15.75
C GLU A 215 18.33 -3.83 15.02
N LEU A 216 17.06 -4.11 14.72
CA LEU A 216 16.13 -3.16 14.12
C LEU A 216 15.86 -1.94 15.01
N LEU A 217 15.97 -2.09 16.32
CA LEU A 217 15.81 -0.99 17.30
C LEU A 217 17.08 -0.15 17.49
N ALA A 218 18.19 -0.45 16.81
CA ALA A 218 19.37 0.39 16.87
C ALA A 218 19.09 1.80 16.30
N GLY A 219 19.50 2.86 17.01
CA GLY A 219 19.17 4.24 16.64
C GLY A 219 19.59 4.64 15.23
N ARG A 220 20.71 4.07 14.72
CA ARG A 220 21.18 4.28 13.34
C ARG A 220 20.20 3.76 12.27
N ILE A 221 19.27 2.86 12.65
CA ILE A 221 18.27 2.25 11.76
C ILE A 221 16.88 2.84 12.05
N VAL A 222 16.49 2.94 13.32
CA VAL A 222 15.17 3.39 13.76
C VAL A 222 14.86 4.81 13.29
N TRP A 223 15.78 5.75 13.46
CA TRP A 223 15.52 7.14 13.09
C TRP A 223 15.35 7.37 11.60
N PRO A 224 16.20 6.83 10.71
CA PRO A 224 15.93 6.88 9.27
C PRO A 224 14.60 6.26 8.87
N ILE A 225 14.20 5.12 9.48
CA ILE A 225 12.91 4.48 9.22
C ILE A 225 11.75 5.36 9.68
N PHE A 226 11.86 5.93 10.88
CA PHE A 226 10.83 6.82 11.42
C PHE A 226 10.60 8.03 10.51
N TRP A 227 11.65 8.72 10.08
CA TRP A 227 11.51 9.87 9.21
C TRP A 227 11.11 9.51 7.79
N MET A 228 11.51 8.35 7.30
CA MET A 228 10.98 7.80 6.05
C MET A 228 9.48 7.51 6.18
N GLY A 229 9.03 6.93 7.30
CA GLY A 229 7.62 6.73 7.62
C GLY A 229 6.86 8.06 7.71
N ALA A 230 7.47 9.09 8.29
CA ALA A 230 6.91 10.44 8.36
C ALA A 230 6.69 11.06 6.96
N ILE A 231 7.63 10.87 6.02
CA ILE A 231 7.44 11.29 4.63
C ILE A 231 6.28 10.53 3.98
N HIS A 232 6.24 9.20 4.15
CA HIS A 232 5.20 8.35 3.57
C HIS A 232 3.83 8.50 4.23
N SER A 233 3.74 9.10 5.44
CA SER A 233 2.47 9.37 6.09
C SER A 233 1.56 10.27 5.24
N GLY A 234 2.14 11.10 4.39
CA GLY A 234 1.39 11.91 3.42
C GLY A 234 0.60 11.06 2.43
N SER A 235 1.20 9.99 1.89
CA SER A 235 0.49 9.13 0.93
C SER A 235 -0.63 8.32 1.58
N THR A 236 -0.42 7.85 2.81
CA THR A 236 -1.46 7.18 3.59
C THR A 236 -2.60 8.15 3.92
N LEU A 237 -2.25 9.36 4.38
CA LEU A 237 -3.25 10.40 4.70
C LEU A 237 -4.03 10.83 3.45
N MET A 238 -3.35 10.97 2.30
CA MET A 238 -4.01 11.29 1.02
C MET A 238 -5.09 10.27 0.67
N GLY A 239 -4.81 8.96 0.84
CA GLY A 239 -5.79 7.89 0.64
C GLY A 239 -7.04 8.03 1.52
N VAL A 240 -6.91 8.69 2.70
CA VAL A 240 -8.05 8.97 3.59
C VAL A 240 -8.77 10.24 3.20
N ILE A 241 -8.05 11.36 2.98
CA ILE A 241 -8.67 12.68 2.86
C ILE A 241 -9.07 13.09 1.45
N LEU A 242 -8.48 12.52 0.38
CA LEU A 242 -8.79 12.94 -0.99
C LEU A 242 -10.29 12.83 -1.29
N ALA A 243 -10.87 11.67 -0.99
CA ALA A 243 -12.28 11.43 -1.23
C ALA A 243 -13.17 12.33 -0.36
N LEU A 244 -12.80 12.54 0.90
CA LEU A 244 -13.53 13.39 1.84
C LEU A 244 -13.46 14.86 1.43
N VAL A 245 -12.30 15.36 1.00
CA VAL A 245 -12.12 16.74 0.52
C VAL A 245 -12.95 16.95 -0.76
N PHE A 246 -12.87 16.02 -1.72
CA PHE A 246 -13.61 16.18 -2.98
C PHE A 246 -15.13 16.17 -2.74
N THR A 247 -15.65 15.22 -2.01
CA THR A 247 -17.10 15.08 -1.80
C THR A 247 -17.70 16.15 -0.89
N GLN A 248 -16.89 16.87 -0.10
CA GLN A 248 -17.32 18.05 0.66
C GLN A 248 -17.16 19.36 -0.12
N THR A 249 -16.59 19.32 -1.32
CA THR A 249 -16.38 20.51 -2.14
C THR A 249 -17.47 20.63 -3.21
N ASP A 250 -18.15 21.76 -3.25
CA ASP A 250 -19.17 22.02 -4.25
C ASP A 250 -18.62 21.88 -5.68
N GLY A 251 -19.38 21.19 -6.53
CA GLY A 251 -19.01 20.93 -7.92
C GLY A 251 -18.03 19.77 -8.12
N ARG A 252 -17.68 19.02 -7.06
CA ARG A 252 -16.91 17.78 -7.14
C ARG A 252 -17.80 16.57 -6.91
N THR A 253 -17.43 15.46 -7.56
CA THR A 253 -18.20 14.22 -7.48
C THR A 253 -17.36 13.10 -6.88
N THR A 254 -18.02 12.00 -6.49
CA THR A 254 -17.34 10.76 -6.12
C THR A 254 -16.56 10.18 -7.30
N GLY A 255 -17.03 10.46 -8.53
CA GLY A 255 -16.33 10.08 -9.76
C GLY A 255 -15.00 10.77 -9.94
N ASP A 256 -14.92 12.06 -9.59
CA ASP A 256 -13.67 12.83 -9.63
C ASP A 256 -12.57 12.15 -8.80
N VAL A 257 -12.91 11.51 -7.67
CA VAL A 257 -11.96 10.79 -6.82
C VAL A 257 -11.28 9.66 -7.60
N GLY A 258 -12.07 8.81 -8.25
CA GLY A 258 -11.54 7.66 -9.00
C GLY A 258 -10.73 8.09 -10.22
N ILE A 259 -11.19 9.10 -10.95
CA ILE A 259 -10.50 9.62 -12.12
C ILE A 259 -9.17 10.28 -11.71
N PHE A 260 -9.18 11.14 -10.68
CA PHE A 260 -7.99 11.78 -10.16
C PHE A 260 -6.95 10.74 -9.71
N PHE A 261 -7.40 9.75 -8.94
CA PHE A 261 -6.53 8.70 -8.42
C PHE A 261 -5.93 7.86 -9.55
N GLY A 262 -6.74 7.42 -10.51
CA GLY A 262 -6.28 6.64 -11.67
C GLY A 262 -5.27 7.38 -12.52
N LEU A 263 -5.50 8.68 -12.78
CA LEU A 263 -4.60 9.51 -13.59
C LEU A 263 -3.25 9.74 -12.90
N PHE A 264 -3.25 10.06 -11.59
CA PHE A 264 -1.97 10.27 -10.93
C PHE A 264 -1.18 8.97 -10.80
N VAL A 265 -1.81 7.81 -10.53
CA VAL A 265 -1.11 6.52 -10.48
C VAL A 265 -0.55 6.15 -11.84
N ALA A 266 -1.28 6.41 -12.93
CA ALA A 266 -0.76 6.17 -14.28
C ALA A 266 0.51 6.99 -14.55
N LEU A 267 0.52 8.27 -14.18
CA LEU A 267 1.68 9.14 -14.32
C LEU A 267 2.80 8.77 -13.34
N GLU A 268 2.47 8.38 -12.12
CA GLU A 268 3.41 7.91 -11.09
C GLU A 268 4.22 6.70 -11.59
N ILE A 269 3.58 5.73 -12.24
CA ILE A 269 4.26 4.57 -12.84
C ILE A 269 5.29 5.05 -13.88
N VAL A 270 4.95 6.02 -14.73
CA VAL A 270 5.89 6.59 -15.70
C VAL A 270 7.09 7.23 -15.00
N VAL A 271 6.85 8.01 -13.95
CA VAL A 271 7.94 8.63 -13.16
C VAL A 271 8.80 7.56 -12.51
N MET A 272 8.21 6.51 -11.91
CA MET A 272 8.96 5.39 -11.31
C MET A 272 9.91 4.72 -12.30
N LEU A 273 9.49 4.53 -13.54
CA LEU A 273 10.35 3.96 -14.59
C LEU A 273 11.55 4.85 -14.92
N CYS A 274 11.40 6.17 -14.76
CA CYS A 274 12.47 7.15 -15.00
C CYS A 274 13.43 7.33 -13.82
N VAL A 275 13.05 6.90 -12.61
CA VAL A 275 13.85 7.12 -11.39
C VAL A 275 15.25 6.48 -11.47
N GLY A 276 15.36 5.32 -12.13
CA GLY A 276 16.65 4.66 -12.34
C GLY A 276 17.69 5.54 -13.07
N MET A 277 17.26 6.35 -14.05
CA MET A 277 18.11 7.31 -14.74
C MET A 277 18.54 8.47 -13.83
N LEU A 278 17.63 8.95 -12.98
CA LEU A 278 17.93 10.00 -12.00
C LEU A 278 18.93 9.51 -10.94
N ALA A 279 18.77 8.26 -10.49
CA ALA A 279 19.66 7.64 -9.49
C ALA A 279 21.11 7.44 -9.97
N GLN A 280 21.36 7.48 -11.28
CA GLN A 280 22.72 7.49 -11.84
C GLN A 280 23.43 8.86 -11.71
N ARG A 281 22.66 9.96 -11.63
CA ARG A 281 23.19 11.34 -11.59
C ARG A 281 23.12 11.98 -10.21
N PHE A 282 22.11 11.60 -9.41
CA PHE A 282 21.83 12.21 -8.12
C PHE A 282 21.83 11.14 -7.01
N ARG A 283 22.17 11.55 -5.80
CA ARG A 283 22.10 10.67 -4.63
C ARG A 283 20.65 10.28 -4.35
N ARG A 284 20.42 9.00 -4.05
CA ARG A 284 19.06 8.46 -3.75
C ARG A 284 18.31 9.31 -2.74
N LEU A 285 18.97 9.73 -1.66
CA LEU A 285 18.36 10.55 -0.63
C LEU A 285 17.86 11.91 -1.12
N HIS A 286 18.60 12.57 -2.02
CA HIS A 286 18.14 13.84 -2.60
C HIS A 286 16.94 13.67 -3.52
N ILE A 287 16.85 12.54 -4.22
CA ILE A 287 15.68 12.20 -5.05
C ILE A 287 14.46 11.95 -4.15
N ILE A 288 14.63 11.19 -3.06
CA ILE A 288 13.58 10.95 -2.05
C ILE A 288 13.14 12.28 -1.44
N ALA A 289 14.08 13.17 -1.08
CA ALA A 289 13.76 14.48 -0.54
C ALA A 289 12.95 15.35 -1.52
N ALA A 290 13.33 15.35 -2.80
CA ALA A 290 12.56 16.03 -3.85
C ALA A 290 11.15 15.45 -3.96
N GLY A 291 11.02 14.11 -3.90
CA GLY A 291 9.72 13.42 -3.85
C GLY A 291 8.87 13.89 -2.68
N GLY A 292 9.45 14.00 -1.49
CA GLY A 292 8.77 14.53 -0.30
C GLY A 292 8.29 15.96 -0.50
N VAL A 293 9.10 16.84 -1.08
CA VAL A 293 8.70 18.24 -1.36
C VAL A 293 7.52 18.29 -2.33
N PHE A 294 7.55 17.55 -3.44
CA PHE A 294 6.43 17.50 -4.38
C PHE A 294 5.16 16.97 -3.74
N TYR A 295 5.27 15.95 -2.90
CA TYR A 295 4.12 15.39 -2.19
C TYR A 295 3.56 16.37 -1.16
N ALA A 296 4.41 17.12 -0.45
CA ALA A 296 4.00 18.16 0.48
C ALA A 296 3.28 19.34 -0.23
N ILE A 297 3.75 19.73 -1.43
CA ILE A 297 3.08 20.72 -2.27
C ILE A 297 1.66 20.25 -2.62
N PHE A 298 1.52 18.99 -3.05
CA PHE A 298 0.20 18.41 -3.30
C PHE A 298 -0.68 18.47 -2.06
N MET A 299 -0.21 17.99 -0.91
CA MET A 299 -0.99 17.96 0.32
C MET A 299 -1.44 19.36 0.77
N ALA A 300 -0.54 20.35 0.68
CA ALA A 300 -0.87 21.72 1.05
C ALA A 300 -1.86 22.39 0.09
N LEU A 301 -1.78 22.10 -1.19
CA LEU A 301 -2.62 22.74 -2.19
C LEU A 301 -3.95 22.02 -2.43
N LEU A 302 -4.08 20.75 -2.04
CA LEU A 302 -5.31 19.97 -2.24
C LEU A 302 -6.56 20.67 -1.73
N PRO A 303 -6.68 21.05 -0.45
CA PRO A 303 -7.90 21.70 0.05
C PRO A 303 -8.12 23.11 -0.55
N VAL A 304 -7.05 23.80 -0.93
CA VAL A 304 -7.11 25.15 -1.51
C VAL A 304 -7.61 25.11 -2.95
N LEU A 305 -7.19 24.13 -3.74
CA LEU A 305 -7.51 24.04 -5.16
C LEU A 305 -8.72 23.13 -5.44
N ALA A 306 -9.20 22.37 -4.47
CA ALA A 306 -10.35 21.47 -4.63
C ALA A 306 -11.58 22.18 -5.24
N PRO A 307 -11.95 23.43 -4.87
CA PRO A 307 -13.10 24.14 -5.48
C PRO A 307 -12.87 24.55 -6.94
N TYR A 308 -11.62 24.53 -7.41
CA TYR A 308 -11.27 25.05 -8.73
C TYR A 308 -10.85 23.91 -9.68
N ASN A 309 -11.08 24.12 -10.97
CA ASN A 309 -10.62 23.13 -11.97
C ASN A 309 -9.09 22.99 -12.04
N THR A 310 -8.35 23.92 -11.48
CA THR A 310 -6.89 23.84 -11.31
C THR A 310 -6.44 22.70 -10.38
N VAL A 311 -7.34 22.08 -9.60
CA VAL A 311 -7.04 20.90 -8.78
C VAL A 311 -6.45 19.76 -9.62
N TRP A 312 -6.87 19.61 -10.88
CA TRP A 312 -6.33 18.59 -11.78
C TRP A 312 -4.84 18.75 -12.08
N LEU A 313 -4.28 19.96 -11.93
CA LEU A 313 -2.84 20.19 -12.05
C LEU A 313 -2.05 19.53 -10.91
N LEU A 314 -2.69 19.22 -9.79
CA LEU A 314 -2.09 18.54 -8.66
C LEU A 314 -1.75 17.07 -8.96
N ILE A 315 -2.25 16.51 -10.06
CA ILE A 315 -1.82 15.20 -10.57
C ILE A 315 -0.31 15.20 -10.84
N LEU A 316 0.27 16.32 -11.29
CA LEU A 316 1.70 16.42 -11.56
C LEU A 316 2.55 16.28 -10.28
N PRO A 317 2.38 17.15 -9.26
CA PRO A 317 3.19 17.04 -8.05
C PRO A 317 2.97 15.74 -7.28
N ILE A 318 1.75 15.21 -7.18
CA ILE A 318 1.53 13.94 -6.49
C ILE A 318 2.17 12.77 -7.24
N ALA A 319 2.07 12.69 -8.56
CA ALA A 319 2.67 11.63 -9.36
C ALA A 319 4.20 11.69 -9.35
N ILE A 320 4.77 12.88 -9.47
CA ILE A 320 6.22 13.07 -9.36
C ILE A 320 6.67 12.69 -7.94
N GLY A 321 6.00 13.22 -6.91
CA GLY A 321 6.30 12.94 -5.52
C GLY A 321 6.26 11.45 -5.20
N GLY A 322 5.16 10.79 -5.52
CA GLY A 322 4.97 9.35 -5.32
C GLY A 322 5.98 8.51 -6.09
N GLY A 323 6.16 8.78 -7.39
CA GLY A 323 7.10 8.04 -8.24
C GLY A 323 8.55 8.11 -7.73
N LEU A 324 9.02 9.28 -7.27
CA LEU A 324 10.35 9.43 -6.68
C LEU A 324 10.47 8.72 -5.33
N LEU A 325 9.46 8.83 -4.48
CA LEU A 325 9.43 8.18 -3.17
C LEU A 325 9.40 6.65 -3.30
N TYR A 326 8.38 6.10 -3.97
CA TYR A 326 8.20 4.65 -4.08
C TYR A 326 9.28 3.97 -4.92
N GLY A 327 9.85 4.68 -5.89
CA GLY A 327 10.92 4.15 -6.74
C GLY A 327 12.23 3.86 -5.99
N LEU A 328 12.53 4.58 -4.90
CA LEU A 328 13.82 4.46 -4.21
C LEU A 328 13.74 4.10 -2.72
N SER A 329 12.59 4.22 -2.07
CA SER A 329 12.46 3.99 -0.63
C SER A 329 12.91 2.59 -0.21
N ILE A 330 12.51 1.55 -0.96
CA ILE A 330 12.88 0.17 -0.66
C ILE A 330 14.40 -0.01 -0.75
N SER A 331 15.01 0.49 -1.83
CA SER A 331 16.46 0.41 -2.01
C SER A 331 17.23 1.18 -0.94
N TYR A 332 16.74 2.35 -0.54
CA TYR A 332 17.32 3.12 0.55
C TYR A 332 17.25 2.36 1.89
N LEU A 333 16.11 1.77 2.22
CA LEU A 333 15.96 0.99 3.44
C LEU A 333 16.84 -0.27 3.44
N GLN A 334 16.99 -0.93 2.29
CA GLN A 334 17.89 -2.07 2.15
C GLN A 334 19.36 -1.69 2.36
N ASP A 335 19.77 -0.53 1.87
CA ASP A 335 21.13 -0.01 2.06
C ASP A 335 21.48 0.22 3.55
N LEU A 336 20.50 0.55 4.40
CA LEU A 336 20.70 0.72 5.86
C LEU A 336 21.17 -0.57 6.57
N LEU A 337 20.86 -1.74 6.01
CA LEU A 337 21.23 -3.05 6.57
C LEU A 337 22.49 -3.65 5.96
N GLY A 338 23.06 -3.03 4.93
CA GLY A 338 24.29 -3.51 4.26
C GLY A 338 24.09 -4.91 3.67
N ALA A 339 24.97 -5.87 4.02
CA ALA A 339 25.01 -7.20 3.45
C ALA A 339 23.77 -8.09 3.77
N ARG A 340 22.85 -7.65 4.64
CA ARG A 340 21.68 -8.41 5.09
C ARG A 340 20.38 -8.02 4.38
N ALA A 341 20.40 -8.01 3.08
CA ALA A 341 19.23 -7.65 2.25
C ALA A 341 17.95 -8.45 2.56
N GLY A 342 18.06 -9.64 3.19
CA GLY A 342 16.89 -10.44 3.61
C GLY A 342 16.03 -9.80 4.70
N ALA A 343 16.58 -8.95 5.54
CA ALA A 343 15.86 -8.21 6.58
C ALA A 343 15.20 -6.92 6.05
N GLY A 344 15.42 -6.56 4.79
CA GLY A 344 14.88 -5.34 4.18
C GLY A 344 13.34 -5.28 4.18
N SER A 345 12.67 -6.42 4.08
CA SER A 345 11.20 -6.50 4.16
C SER A 345 10.66 -6.06 5.53
N SER A 346 11.40 -6.36 6.61
CA SER A 346 11.03 -5.95 7.97
C SER A 346 11.13 -4.44 8.15
N LEU A 347 12.11 -3.79 7.50
CA LEU A 347 12.24 -2.32 7.53
C LEU A 347 11.09 -1.62 6.81
N VAL A 348 10.65 -2.19 5.67
CA VAL A 348 9.49 -1.67 4.94
C VAL A 348 8.22 -1.80 5.79
N ALA A 349 8.04 -2.93 6.49
CA ALA A 349 6.90 -3.11 7.38
C ALA A 349 6.92 -2.12 8.56
N LEU A 350 8.08 -1.88 9.15
CA LEU A 350 8.24 -0.90 10.24
C LEU A 350 8.01 0.54 9.75
N GLN A 351 8.54 0.89 8.57
CA GLN A 351 8.30 2.19 7.94
C GLN A 351 6.80 2.39 7.68
N ARG A 352 6.11 1.35 7.19
CA ARG A 352 4.66 1.38 6.96
C ARG A 352 3.88 1.56 8.26
N LEU A 353 4.27 0.89 9.35
CA LEU A 353 3.67 1.06 10.68
C LEU A 353 3.74 2.52 11.14
N VAL A 354 4.90 3.15 11.00
CA VAL A 354 5.09 4.57 11.33
C VAL A 354 4.23 5.46 10.43
N SER A 355 4.22 5.20 9.12
CA SER A 355 3.45 5.95 8.12
C SER A 355 1.95 5.94 8.43
N GLU A 356 1.37 4.76 8.61
CA GLU A 356 -0.05 4.59 8.88
C GLU A 356 -0.45 5.14 10.27
N GLY A 357 0.41 4.92 11.29
CA GLY A 357 0.20 5.47 12.62
C GLY A 357 0.20 7.00 12.64
N LEU A 358 1.18 7.63 12.00
CA LEU A 358 1.24 9.10 11.91
C LEU A 358 0.07 9.65 11.09
N ALA A 359 -0.30 9.03 9.97
CA ALA A 359 -1.43 9.44 9.17
C ALA A 359 -2.75 9.40 9.97
N ALA A 360 -2.98 8.34 10.77
CA ALA A 360 -4.16 8.22 11.60
C ALA A 360 -4.21 9.30 12.68
N VAL A 361 -3.08 9.62 13.33
CA VAL A 361 -2.99 10.70 14.34
C VAL A 361 -3.24 12.06 13.68
N ILE A 362 -2.60 12.34 12.55
CA ILE A 362 -2.77 13.61 11.81
C ILE A 362 -4.22 13.77 11.37
N PHE A 363 -4.84 12.70 10.83
CA PHE A 363 -6.25 12.70 10.46
C PHE A 363 -7.14 13.00 11.68
N ALA A 364 -6.97 12.26 12.78
CA ALA A 364 -7.79 12.43 13.98
C ALA A 364 -7.69 13.85 14.56
N VAL A 365 -6.48 14.39 14.70
CA VAL A 365 -6.24 15.72 15.26
C VAL A 365 -6.73 16.81 14.31
N GLY A 366 -6.40 16.71 13.02
CA GLY A 366 -6.81 17.69 12.02
C GLY A 366 -8.33 17.77 11.87
N ALA A 367 -8.98 16.63 11.73
CA ALA A 367 -10.44 16.54 11.60
C ALA A 367 -11.17 17.09 12.86
N ALA A 368 -10.64 16.79 14.06
CA ALA A 368 -11.23 17.25 15.31
C ALA A 368 -11.12 18.77 15.54
N ILE A 369 -10.06 19.42 15.03
CA ILE A 369 -9.80 20.84 15.29
C ILE A 369 -10.41 21.72 14.19
N SER A 370 -10.17 21.42 12.92
CA SER A 370 -10.58 22.31 11.81
C SER A 370 -10.83 21.55 10.51
N GLY A 371 -11.20 20.27 10.59
CA GLY A 371 -11.56 19.44 9.44
C GLY A 371 -10.37 18.99 8.59
N TYR A 372 -10.69 18.51 7.40
CA TYR A 372 -9.73 17.86 6.50
C TYR A 372 -8.69 18.81 5.91
N THR A 373 -9.01 20.10 5.84
CA THR A 373 -8.05 21.16 5.44
C THR A 373 -6.86 21.21 6.39
N LEU A 374 -7.13 21.23 7.72
CA LEU A 374 -6.05 21.22 8.70
C LEU A 374 -5.27 19.90 8.66
N ALA A 375 -5.96 18.76 8.50
CA ALA A 375 -5.31 17.48 8.36
C ALA A 375 -4.33 17.46 7.16
N ALA A 376 -4.73 18.04 6.02
CA ALA A 376 -3.88 18.16 4.84
C ALA A 376 -2.63 19.03 5.11
N PHE A 377 -2.79 20.19 5.76
CA PHE A 377 -1.66 21.05 6.12
C PHE A 377 -0.72 20.40 7.14
N MET A 378 -1.26 19.71 8.14
CA MET A 378 -0.45 18.95 9.10
C MET A 378 0.32 17.82 8.40
N GLY A 379 -0.32 17.14 7.43
CA GLY A 379 0.34 16.13 6.58
C GLY A 379 1.49 16.73 5.77
N ALA A 380 1.27 17.87 5.12
CA ALA A 380 2.32 18.59 4.40
C ALA A 380 3.49 18.99 5.30
N ALA A 381 3.20 19.52 6.50
CA ALA A 381 4.21 19.88 7.49
C ALA A 381 5.02 18.66 7.97
N MET A 382 4.34 17.52 8.22
CA MET A 382 4.99 16.27 8.62
C MET A 382 5.92 15.73 7.53
N ILE A 383 5.51 15.79 6.26
CA ILE A 383 6.35 15.38 5.12
C ILE A 383 7.61 16.25 5.05
N ILE A 384 7.47 17.57 5.16
CA ILE A 384 8.60 18.49 5.13
C ILE A 384 9.54 18.26 6.32
N LEU A 385 8.98 18.11 7.53
CA LEU A 385 9.76 17.79 8.72
C LEU A 385 10.53 16.48 8.54
N GLY A 386 9.86 15.42 8.07
CA GLY A 386 10.49 14.13 7.79
C GLY A 386 11.61 14.25 6.76
N THR A 387 11.38 15.03 5.71
CA THR A 387 12.39 15.29 4.66
C THR A 387 13.61 16.00 5.21
N ILE A 388 13.45 17.05 6.00
CA ILE A 388 14.54 17.81 6.62
C ILE A 388 15.32 16.93 7.59
N MET A 389 14.63 16.19 8.46
CA MET A 389 15.26 15.33 9.45
C MET A 389 16.03 14.17 8.81
N LEU A 390 15.50 13.59 7.75
CA LEU A 390 16.19 12.52 7.03
C LEU A 390 17.49 13.03 6.38
N LEU A 391 17.46 14.23 5.77
CA LEU A 391 18.66 14.88 5.23
C LEU A 391 19.67 15.26 6.31
N TYR A 392 19.21 15.71 7.47
CA TYR A 392 20.06 16.04 8.61
C TYR A 392 20.79 14.79 9.14
N LEU A 393 20.08 13.68 9.33
CA LEU A 393 20.68 12.42 9.78
C LEU A 393 21.76 11.90 8.81
N ASP A 394 21.54 12.00 7.50
CA ASP A 394 22.53 11.58 6.51
C ASP A 394 23.82 12.44 6.59
N ARG A 395 23.69 13.74 6.84
CA ARG A 395 24.84 14.60 7.05
C ARG A 395 25.62 14.24 8.31
N ALA A 396 24.90 14.03 9.42
CA ALA A 396 25.50 13.68 10.71
C ALA A 396 26.20 12.31 10.73
N GLN A 397 25.81 11.39 9.86
CA GLN A 397 26.46 10.08 9.73
C GLN A 397 27.74 10.12 8.88
N ARG A 398 28.00 11.23 8.19
CA ARG A 398 29.16 11.42 7.29
C ARG A 398 30.24 12.33 7.88
N SER A 399 29.88 13.16 8.87
CA SER A 399 30.82 13.96 9.69
C SER A 399 31.45 13.12 10.77
#